data_b3c322a7e2e7a994d317ebe58835752b
#
_entry.id   b3c322a7e2e7a994d317ebe58835752b
#
_cell.length_a   1.000
_cell.length_b   1.000
_cell.length_c   1.000
_cell.angle_alpha   90.00
_cell.angle_beta   90.00
_cell.angle_gamma   90.00
#
_symmetry.space_group_name_H-M   'P 1'
#
loop_
_entity.id
_entity.type
_entity.pdbx_description
1 polymer ?
#
loop_
_entity_poly.entity_id
_entity_poly.type
_entity_poly.pdbx_seq_one_letter_code
_entity_poly.pdbx_strand_id
1 'polypeptide(L)'
;MTNRVRIASSISLVVGALLIAEGLTWAADKAVMRPRVPRDQIEAARAVTNPLPAGEEAIAKGKALYEGKAFCKVCHGPDGKGLGADIAPGTLKGPLPRNFTDKKWQAARTDGELFWILKNGSKGTAMASFIPLVLTEEEAWQVLRYVRSFVKEDK
;
A
#
# COMPACT_ATOMS: atom_id res chain seq x y z
N MET A 1 -31.86 -52.47 -6.51
CA MET A 1 -31.29 -52.16 -5.20
C MET A 1 -29.99 -51.40 -5.43
N THR A 2 -30.13 -50.19 -5.36
CA THR A 2 -29.58 -49.14 -4.51
C THR A 2 -28.29 -48.49 -5.04
N ASN A 3 -28.48 -47.36 -5.71
CA ASN A 3 -27.42 -46.45 -6.12
C ASN A 3 -27.69 -45.07 -5.50
N ARG A 4 -27.72 -44.98 -4.13
CA ARG A 4 -28.09 -43.74 -3.41
C ARG A 4 -27.03 -43.16 -2.45
N VAL A 5 -25.77 -43.64 -2.46
CA VAL A 5 -24.81 -43.23 -1.39
C VAL A 5 -23.65 -42.34 -1.89
N ARG A 6 -23.51 -42.02 -3.15
CA ARG A 6 -22.31 -41.32 -3.65
C ARG A 6 -22.43 -39.79 -3.88
N ILE A 7 -23.62 -39.20 -3.72
CA ILE A 7 -23.81 -37.76 -4.01
C ILE A 7 -23.57 -36.87 -2.80
N ALA A 8 -23.71 -37.35 -1.58
CA ALA A 8 -23.58 -36.54 -0.38
C ALA A 8 -22.14 -36.16 -0.02
N SER A 9 -21.14 -36.97 -0.35
CA SER A 9 -19.73 -36.68 -0.01
C SER A 9 -19.09 -35.60 -0.88
N SER A 10 -19.52 -35.45 -2.13
CA SER A 10 -18.90 -34.46 -3.06
C SER A 10 -19.35 -33.03 -2.78
N ILE A 11 -20.57 -32.84 -2.28
CA ILE A 11 -21.11 -31.49 -1.98
C ILE A 11 -20.44 -30.92 -0.72
N SER A 12 -20.17 -31.75 0.30
CA SER A 12 -19.52 -31.28 1.53
C SER A 12 -18.07 -30.82 1.31
N LEU A 13 -17.33 -31.45 0.40
CA LEU A 13 -15.96 -31.04 0.05
C LEU A 13 -15.90 -29.72 -0.69
N VAL A 14 -16.85 -29.47 -1.60
CA VAL A 14 -16.89 -28.22 -2.37
C VAL A 14 -17.30 -27.02 -1.51
N VAL A 15 -18.26 -27.21 -0.59
CA VAL A 15 -18.69 -26.16 0.32
C VAL A 15 -17.58 -25.82 1.32
N GLY A 16 -16.84 -26.80 1.82
CA GLY A 16 -15.70 -26.57 2.70
C GLY A 16 -14.56 -25.79 2.03
N ALA A 17 -14.26 -26.10 0.77
CA ALA A 17 -13.23 -25.41 0.01
C ALA A 17 -13.59 -23.93 -0.30
N LEU A 18 -14.86 -23.64 -0.59
CA LEU A 18 -15.36 -22.28 -0.80
C LEU A 18 -15.26 -21.42 0.47
N LEU A 19 -15.64 -21.94 1.62
CA LEU A 19 -15.56 -21.22 2.90
C LEU A 19 -14.12 -20.91 3.33
N ILE A 20 -13.18 -21.79 3.02
CA ILE A 20 -11.75 -21.57 3.30
C ILE A 20 -11.19 -20.46 2.39
N ALA A 21 -11.58 -20.42 1.12
CA ALA A 21 -11.12 -19.41 0.18
C ALA A 21 -11.60 -18.00 0.57
N GLU A 22 -12.85 -17.84 0.99
CA GLU A 22 -13.40 -16.56 1.46
C GLU A 22 -12.72 -16.09 2.75
N GLY A 23 -12.44 -16.99 3.68
CA GLY A 23 -11.73 -16.66 4.92
C GLY A 23 -10.30 -16.16 4.69
N LEU A 24 -9.59 -16.70 3.70
CA LEU A 24 -8.23 -16.28 3.35
C LEU A 24 -8.18 -14.90 2.69
N THR A 25 -9.13 -14.58 1.82
CA THR A 25 -9.21 -13.27 1.18
C THR A 25 -9.53 -12.17 2.17
N TRP A 26 -10.45 -12.41 3.10
CA TRP A 26 -10.80 -11.45 4.15
C TRP A 26 -9.66 -11.16 5.14
N ALA A 27 -8.87 -12.16 5.50
CA ALA A 27 -7.69 -12.02 6.34
C ALA A 27 -6.58 -11.20 5.64
N ALA A 28 -6.37 -11.42 4.34
CA ALA A 28 -5.43 -10.67 3.52
C ALA A 28 -5.84 -9.19 3.41
N ASP A 29 -7.10 -8.89 3.16
CA ASP A 29 -7.63 -7.53 3.11
C ASP A 29 -7.45 -6.78 4.43
N LYS A 30 -7.74 -7.42 5.56
CA LYS A 30 -7.48 -6.84 6.89
C LYS A 30 -6.01 -6.51 7.12
N ALA A 31 -5.09 -7.38 6.71
CA ALA A 31 -3.65 -7.15 6.85
C ALA A 31 -3.19 -5.96 6.00
N VAL A 32 -3.74 -5.81 4.78
CA VAL A 32 -3.48 -4.68 3.88
C VAL A 32 -3.97 -3.37 4.48
N MET A 33 -5.13 -3.37 5.11
CA MET A 33 -5.76 -2.18 5.69
C MET A 33 -5.20 -1.78 7.05
N ARG A 34 -4.35 -2.61 7.68
CA ARG A 34 -3.77 -2.29 8.98
C ARG A 34 -2.78 -1.11 8.87
N PRO A 35 -2.91 -0.06 9.71
CA PRO A 35 -1.94 1.03 9.78
C PRO A 35 -0.55 0.52 10.12
N ARG A 36 0.48 1.16 9.55
CA ARG A 36 1.89 0.86 9.83
C ARG A 36 2.51 1.82 10.84
N VAL A 37 1.83 2.91 11.15
CA VAL A 37 2.19 3.81 12.24
C VAL A 37 1.90 3.08 13.57
N PRO A 38 2.80 3.14 14.57
CA PRO A 38 2.56 2.60 15.90
C PRO A 38 1.30 3.19 16.55
N ARG A 39 0.62 2.38 17.38
CA ARG A 39 -0.68 2.79 17.97
C ARG A 39 -0.59 4.05 18.82
N ASP A 40 0.49 4.21 19.55
CA ASP A 40 0.79 5.37 20.39
C ASP A 40 1.12 6.65 19.61
N GLN A 41 1.42 6.54 18.30
CA GLN A 41 1.78 7.68 17.44
C GLN A 41 0.75 7.96 16.35
N ILE A 42 -0.25 7.09 16.18
CA ILE A 42 -1.17 7.17 15.05
C ILE A 42 -2.03 8.42 15.06
N GLU A 43 -2.50 8.87 16.23
CA GLU A 43 -3.31 10.07 16.35
C GLU A 43 -2.50 11.32 16.01
N ALA A 44 -1.28 11.40 16.51
CA ALA A 44 -0.36 12.50 16.17
C ALA A 44 -0.03 12.50 14.67
N ALA A 45 0.23 11.33 14.08
CA ALA A 45 0.48 11.23 12.65
C ALA A 45 -0.75 11.67 11.83
N ARG A 46 -1.95 11.27 12.21
CA ARG A 46 -3.19 11.63 11.51
C ARG A 46 -3.51 13.11 11.55
N ALA A 47 -3.11 13.79 12.61
CA ALA A 47 -3.31 15.23 12.76
C ALA A 47 -2.44 16.07 11.80
N VAL A 48 -1.38 15.48 11.24
CA VAL A 48 -0.50 16.18 10.29
C VAL A 48 -1.14 16.18 8.92
N THR A 49 -1.23 17.36 8.31
CA THR A 49 -1.74 17.56 6.95
C THR A 49 -0.59 17.97 6.01
N ASN A 50 -0.74 17.67 4.73
CA ASN A 50 0.23 18.10 3.73
C ASN A 50 0.16 19.63 3.58
N PRO A 51 1.22 20.37 3.91
CA PRO A 51 1.22 21.84 3.88
C PRO A 51 1.30 22.41 2.46
N LEU A 52 1.66 21.58 1.47
CA LEU A 52 1.81 22.04 0.10
C LEU A 52 0.45 22.14 -0.60
N PRO A 53 0.24 23.15 -1.47
CA PRO A 53 -0.98 23.26 -2.26
C PRO A 53 -1.17 22.01 -3.11
N ALA A 54 -2.44 21.63 -3.33
CA ALA A 54 -2.78 20.65 -4.33
C ALA A 54 -2.68 21.30 -5.72
N GLY A 55 -1.91 20.70 -6.64
CA GLY A 55 -1.79 21.25 -7.99
C GLY A 55 -0.82 20.46 -8.84
N GLU A 56 -0.88 20.67 -10.15
CA GLU A 56 -0.08 19.94 -11.14
C GLU A 56 1.43 20.12 -10.92
N GLU A 57 1.87 21.31 -10.50
CA GLU A 57 3.28 21.59 -10.23
C GLU A 57 3.82 20.71 -9.10
N ALA A 58 3.09 20.61 -7.98
CA ALA A 58 3.49 19.78 -6.85
C ALA A 58 3.50 18.28 -7.24
N ILE A 59 2.54 17.85 -8.04
CA ILE A 59 2.46 16.49 -8.58
C ILE A 59 3.66 16.21 -9.49
N ALA A 60 4.00 17.14 -10.39
CA ALA A 60 5.13 16.99 -11.32
C ALA A 60 6.48 16.90 -10.58
N LYS A 61 6.70 17.76 -9.58
CA LYS A 61 7.88 17.69 -8.69
C LYS A 61 7.92 16.36 -7.94
N GLY A 62 6.81 15.94 -7.37
CA GLY A 62 6.69 14.65 -6.69
C GLY A 62 6.98 13.47 -7.59
N LYS A 63 6.52 13.51 -8.85
CA LYS A 63 6.82 12.49 -9.86
C LYS A 63 8.33 12.40 -10.13
N ALA A 64 8.99 13.53 -10.37
CA ALA A 64 10.41 13.56 -10.62
C ALA A 64 11.23 12.98 -9.45
N LEU A 65 10.83 13.27 -8.21
CA LEU A 65 11.44 12.69 -7.01
C LEU A 65 11.18 11.18 -6.88
N TYR A 66 9.93 10.75 -7.11
CA TYR A 66 9.52 9.35 -7.06
C TYR A 66 10.28 8.46 -8.05
N GLU A 67 10.45 8.95 -9.28
CA GLU A 67 11.13 8.24 -10.36
C GLU A 67 12.66 8.35 -10.28
N GLY A 68 13.16 9.48 -9.74
CA GLY A 68 14.57 9.83 -9.67
C GLY A 68 15.17 9.64 -8.28
N LYS A 69 15.45 10.75 -7.59
CA LYS A 69 16.22 10.83 -6.34
C LYS A 69 15.81 9.81 -5.26
N ALA A 70 14.51 9.58 -5.08
CA ALA A 70 13.99 8.69 -4.05
C ALA A 70 13.83 7.23 -4.50
N PHE A 71 13.97 6.91 -5.80
CA PHE A 71 13.88 5.56 -6.35
C PHE A 71 12.61 4.78 -5.95
N CYS A 72 11.51 5.46 -5.62
CA CYS A 72 10.28 4.81 -5.14
C CYS A 72 9.73 3.82 -6.17
N LYS A 73 9.87 4.15 -7.49
CA LYS A 73 9.41 3.32 -8.61
C LYS A 73 10.01 1.92 -8.60
N VAL A 74 11.20 1.73 -8.05
CA VAL A 74 11.86 0.42 -8.00
C VAL A 74 11.02 -0.60 -7.23
N CYS A 75 10.49 -0.19 -6.08
CA CYS A 75 9.65 -1.07 -5.26
C CYS A 75 8.16 -0.90 -5.52
N HIS A 76 7.71 0.33 -5.81
CA HIS A 76 6.29 0.63 -5.96
C HIS A 76 5.79 0.64 -7.41
N GLY A 77 6.67 0.40 -8.38
CA GLY A 77 6.36 0.45 -9.81
C GLY A 77 6.22 1.88 -10.34
N PRO A 78 6.48 2.11 -11.63
CA PRO A 78 6.27 3.41 -12.26
C PRO A 78 4.78 3.80 -12.33
N ASP A 79 3.90 2.80 -12.29
CA ASP A 79 2.44 2.93 -12.29
C ASP A 79 1.81 2.87 -10.88
N GLY A 80 2.63 2.77 -9.84
CA GLY A 80 2.19 2.74 -8.45
C GLY A 80 1.50 1.44 -7.99
N LYS A 81 1.48 0.37 -8.82
CA LYS A 81 0.78 -0.88 -8.49
C LYS A 81 1.51 -1.79 -7.51
N GLY A 82 2.69 -1.41 -7.07
CA GLY A 82 3.58 -2.24 -6.25
C GLY A 82 4.51 -3.06 -7.14
N LEU A 83 5.50 -3.70 -6.57
CA LEU A 83 6.63 -4.38 -7.21
C LEU A 83 6.98 -3.85 -8.61
N GLY A 84 8.05 -3.07 -8.70
CA GLY A 84 8.63 -2.74 -10.01
C GLY A 84 8.94 -4.02 -10.78
N ALA A 85 8.85 -3.94 -12.11
CA ALA A 85 9.04 -5.10 -13.00
C ALA A 85 10.38 -5.84 -12.78
N ASP A 86 11.37 -5.14 -12.23
CA ASP A 86 12.73 -5.66 -12.03
C ASP A 86 12.94 -6.38 -10.68
N ILE A 87 11.89 -6.45 -9.84
CA ILE A 87 11.97 -7.10 -8.52
C ILE A 87 11.19 -8.41 -8.53
N ALA A 88 11.89 -9.53 -8.44
CA ALA A 88 11.25 -10.83 -8.33
C ALA A 88 10.46 -10.95 -7.00
N PRO A 89 9.27 -11.56 -7.00
CA PRO A 89 8.54 -11.86 -5.78
C PRO A 89 9.41 -12.66 -4.79
N GLY A 90 9.38 -12.28 -3.51
CA GLY A 90 10.16 -12.94 -2.45
C GLY A 90 11.56 -12.37 -2.21
N THR A 91 12.07 -11.46 -3.05
CA THR A 91 13.35 -10.79 -2.80
C THR A 91 13.26 -9.71 -1.73
N LEU A 92 12.08 -9.14 -1.51
CA LEU A 92 11.85 -8.13 -0.49
C LEU A 92 11.45 -8.77 0.85
N LYS A 93 12.05 -8.26 1.92
CA LYS A 93 11.71 -8.68 3.28
C LYS A 93 10.30 -8.16 3.65
N GLY A 94 9.45 -9.07 4.13
CA GLY A 94 8.12 -8.74 4.64
C GLY A 94 7.06 -8.64 3.55
N PRO A 95 5.93 -7.96 3.85
CA PRO A 95 4.85 -7.80 2.88
C PRO A 95 5.27 -6.97 1.68
N LEU A 96 4.64 -7.27 0.54
CA LEU A 96 4.90 -6.58 -0.72
C LEU A 96 4.63 -5.07 -0.61
N PRO A 97 5.33 -4.25 -1.43
CA PRO A 97 5.07 -2.83 -1.57
C PRO A 97 3.60 -2.55 -1.88
N ARG A 98 3.09 -1.45 -1.35
CA ARG A 98 1.69 -1.08 -1.52
C ARG A 98 1.37 -0.73 -2.96
N ASN A 99 0.19 -1.19 -3.39
CA ASN A 99 -0.47 -0.71 -4.58
C ASN A 99 -1.12 0.65 -4.27
N PHE A 100 -0.58 1.72 -4.83
CA PHE A 100 -1.08 3.08 -4.65
C PHE A 100 -2.32 3.40 -5.50
N THR A 101 -2.70 2.50 -6.43
CA THR A 101 -3.93 2.65 -7.21
C THR A 101 -5.16 2.08 -6.49
N ASP A 102 -4.98 1.45 -5.32
CA ASP A 102 -6.07 0.93 -4.50
C ASP A 102 -6.81 2.09 -3.80
N LYS A 103 -8.01 2.41 -4.31
CA LYS A 103 -8.87 3.48 -3.79
C LYS A 103 -9.23 3.30 -2.31
N LYS A 104 -9.50 2.06 -1.86
CA LYS A 104 -9.86 1.76 -0.46
C LYS A 104 -8.69 2.04 0.46
N TRP A 105 -7.50 1.58 0.08
CA TRP A 105 -6.29 1.82 0.85
C TRP A 105 -5.95 3.32 0.90
N GLN A 106 -6.02 4.02 -0.22
CA GLN A 106 -5.78 5.48 -0.28
C GLN A 106 -6.72 6.25 0.63
N ALA A 107 -8.02 5.94 0.61
CA ALA A 107 -9.01 6.57 1.46
C ALA A 107 -8.81 6.28 2.96
N ALA A 108 -8.28 5.10 3.29
CA ALA A 108 -8.05 4.68 4.67
C ALA A 108 -6.75 5.24 5.28
N ARG A 109 -5.94 6.00 4.54
CA ARG A 109 -4.67 6.57 5.01
C ARG A 109 -4.69 8.09 4.91
N THR A 110 -4.31 8.76 5.99
CA THR A 110 -4.08 10.21 5.95
C THR A 110 -2.71 10.53 5.35
N ASP A 111 -2.52 11.75 4.86
CA ASP A 111 -1.22 12.21 4.36
C ASP A 111 -0.17 12.15 5.47
N GLY A 112 -0.54 12.47 6.69
CA GLY A 112 0.35 12.40 7.84
C GLY A 112 0.79 10.97 8.20
N GLU A 113 -0.09 9.96 8.07
CA GLU A 113 0.31 8.54 8.21
C GLU A 113 1.36 8.15 7.15
N LEU A 114 1.19 8.60 5.90
CA LEU A 114 2.13 8.33 4.81
C LEU A 114 3.45 9.09 5.02
N PHE A 115 3.39 10.33 5.48
CA PHE A 115 4.57 11.13 5.82
C PHE A 115 5.36 10.48 6.96
N TRP A 116 4.66 9.98 7.98
CA TRP A 116 5.29 9.24 9.07
C TRP A 116 6.10 8.05 8.55
N ILE A 117 5.57 7.30 7.55
CA ILE A 117 6.27 6.17 6.93
C ILE A 117 7.52 6.65 6.18
N LEU A 118 7.46 7.76 5.44
CA LEU A 118 8.65 8.30 4.77
C LEU A 118 9.72 8.75 5.76
N LYS A 119 9.32 9.22 6.94
CA LYS A 119 10.23 9.68 7.99
C LYS A 119 10.83 8.54 8.81
N ASN A 120 10.08 7.49 9.09
CA ASN A 120 10.47 6.45 10.06
C ASN A 120 10.65 5.06 9.42
N GLY A 121 10.28 4.90 8.14
CA GLY A 121 10.22 3.60 7.51
C GLY A 121 9.01 2.78 7.96
N SER A 122 8.94 1.52 7.54
CA SER A 122 7.89 0.58 7.91
C SER A 122 8.51 -0.67 8.52
N LYS A 123 8.46 -0.78 9.84
CA LYS A 123 9.06 -1.90 10.58
C LYS A 123 8.62 -3.26 10.07
N GLY A 124 9.58 -4.16 9.84
CA GLY A 124 9.34 -5.51 9.36
C GLY A 124 9.13 -5.61 7.84
N THR A 125 9.45 -4.54 7.11
CA THR A 125 9.40 -4.50 5.64
C THR A 125 10.72 -3.97 5.08
N ALA A 126 10.85 -3.97 3.74
CA ALA A 126 11.98 -3.34 3.04
C ALA A 126 11.85 -1.80 2.94
N MET A 127 10.72 -1.21 3.35
CA MET A 127 10.52 0.25 3.31
C MET A 127 11.34 0.94 4.38
N ALA A 128 12.47 1.51 3.99
CA ALA A 128 13.37 2.30 4.86
C ALA A 128 12.83 3.71 5.10
N SER A 129 13.47 4.45 6.02
CA SER A 129 13.23 5.89 6.17
C SER A 129 13.98 6.66 5.07
N PHE A 130 13.37 7.74 4.58
CA PHE A 130 13.91 8.60 3.52
C PHE A 130 14.28 9.98 4.04
N ILE A 131 13.66 10.43 5.11
CA ILE A 131 13.91 11.74 5.72
C ILE A 131 14.84 11.55 6.92
N PRO A 132 15.90 12.36 7.06
CA PRO A 132 16.33 13.46 6.16
C PRO A 132 17.36 13.03 5.11
N LEU A 133 17.79 11.76 5.06
CA LEU A 133 18.99 11.33 4.33
C LEU A 133 18.82 11.40 2.80
N VAL A 134 17.64 11.12 2.29
CA VAL A 134 17.34 11.08 0.85
C VAL A 134 16.45 12.26 0.46
N LEU A 135 15.43 12.56 1.24
CA LEU A 135 14.45 13.61 0.99
C LEU A 135 14.44 14.64 2.12
N THR A 136 14.24 15.90 1.76
CA THR A 136 13.76 16.89 2.72
C THR A 136 12.30 16.63 3.08
N GLU A 137 11.77 17.26 4.13
CA GLU A 137 10.35 17.16 4.47
C GLU A 137 9.46 17.71 3.34
N GLU A 138 9.86 18.84 2.71
CA GLU A 138 9.13 19.40 1.58
C GLU A 138 9.08 18.45 0.38
N GLU A 139 10.23 17.87 0.01
CA GLU A 139 10.29 16.87 -1.07
C GLU A 139 9.43 15.64 -0.78
N ALA A 140 9.39 15.18 0.48
CA ALA A 140 8.52 14.09 0.89
C ALA A 140 7.03 14.45 0.71
N TRP A 141 6.62 15.67 1.04
CA TRP A 141 5.26 16.15 0.80
C TRP A 141 4.93 16.23 -0.70
N GLN A 142 5.88 16.62 -1.54
CA GLN A 142 5.73 16.59 -3.00
C GLN A 142 5.55 15.15 -3.51
N VAL A 143 6.37 14.22 -3.04
CA VAL A 143 6.21 12.78 -3.36
C VAL A 143 4.81 12.29 -2.98
N LEU A 144 4.28 12.67 -1.82
CA LEU A 144 2.94 12.28 -1.40
C LEU A 144 1.84 12.87 -2.29
N ARG A 145 2.00 14.09 -2.81
CA ARG A 145 1.07 14.62 -3.85
C ARG A 145 1.03 13.72 -5.08
N TYR A 146 2.18 13.25 -5.53
CA TYR A 146 2.23 12.31 -6.65
C TYR A 146 1.65 10.94 -6.29
N VAL A 147 1.94 10.39 -5.12
CA VAL A 147 1.36 9.13 -4.66
C VAL A 147 -0.17 9.21 -4.60
N ARG A 148 -0.74 10.34 -4.20
CA ARG A 148 -2.19 10.56 -4.22
C ARG A 148 -2.78 10.61 -5.64
N SER A 149 -2.02 11.08 -6.61
CA SER A 149 -2.48 11.17 -8.00
C SER A 149 -2.63 9.82 -8.72
N PHE A 150 -2.11 8.72 -8.15
CA PHE A 150 -2.36 7.37 -8.70
C PHE A 150 -3.82 6.93 -8.60
N VAL A 151 -4.59 7.50 -7.69
CA VAL A 151 -6.03 7.34 -7.67
C VAL A 151 -6.64 8.45 -8.51
N LYS A 152 -7.06 8.12 -9.72
CA LYS A 152 -7.84 9.05 -10.55
C LYS A 152 -9.18 9.28 -9.86
N GLU A 153 -9.52 10.54 -9.59
CA GLU A 153 -10.89 10.90 -9.25
C GLU A 153 -11.75 10.55 -10.46
N ASP A 154 -12.80 9.75 -10.24
CA ASP A 154 -13.83 9.54 -11.25
C ASP A 154 -14.55 10.89 -11.43
N LYS A 155 -14.31 11.56 -12.58
CA LYS A 155 -15.03 12.79 -12.98
C LYS A 155 -16.40 12.40 -13.45
#